data_917a0d6e93fe42a794e0d1070a8a6e61
#
_entry.id   917a0d6e93fe42a794e0d1070a8a6e61
#
_cell.length_a   1.000
_cell.length_b   1.000
_cell.length_c   1.000
_cell.angle_alpha   90.00
_cell.angle_beta   90.00
_cell.angle_gamma   90.00
#
_symmetry.space_group_name_H-M   'P 1'
#
loop_
_entity.id
_entity.type
_entity.pdbx_description
1 polymer ?
#
loop_
_entity_poly.entity_id
_entity_poly.type
_entity_poly.pdbx_seq_one_letter_code
_entity_poly.pdbx_strand_id
1 'polypeptide(L)'
;MKTNSPYHDETYLRANRENWNERVEHHFGTKYYDVQGFLSGRCTLKPIELKALGDVTGKRILHLQCHFGLDTLSLSRMGGIVTGVDFSDAAIRKAKELSEMTELPAEFHCTDVHSVSDVLDCGSFDLVFASYGVFCWIQDLYRWFSVASAMVKPHGRIFVVDGHPMLDMLSYDAADDRFSFNRHYFHEKTPELCTVKESYTGEGGSLVNSITYQWYHHMGEFATAAGSAGLMVHTLTEYPYCHFRKFPCMVQRSDGYWEIPHHNLPIMFSMDCRKVPNV
;
A
#
# COMPACT_ATOMS: atom_id res chain seq x y z
N MET A 1 23.22 -1.89 19.88
CA MET A 1 22.95 -0.45 20.11
C MET A 1 21.86 -0.06 19.11
N LYS A 2 20.64 0.25 19.59
CA LYS A 2 19.58 0.79 18.72
C LYS A 2 20.04 2.18 18.26
N THR A 3 20.48 2.29 17.03
CA THR A 3 20.70 3.60 16.40
C THR A 3 19.34 4.22 16.20
N ASN A 4 18.97 5.18 17.04
CA ASN A 4 17.84 6.07 16.74
C ASN A 4 18.18 6.76 15.42
N SER A 5 17.63 6.27 14.33
CA SER A 5 17.64 7.01 13.07
C SER A 5 16.91 8.33 13.32
N PRO A 6 17.50 9.48 12.99
CA PRO A 6 16.85 10.78 13.17
C PRO A 6 15.56 10.92 12.34
N TYR A 7 15.20 9.90 11.56
CA TYR A 7 14.07 9.84 10.65
C TYR A 7 12.90 8.94 11.16
N HIS A 8 12.95 8.44 12.39
CA HIS A 8 11.86 7.60 12.93
C HIS A 8 11.30 8.28 14.19
N ASP A 9 10.32 9.18 13.99
CA ASP A 9 9.62 9.79 15.10
C ASP A 9 8.44 8.89 15.51
N GLU A 10 8.58 8.27 16.68
CA GLU A 10 7.55 7.39 17.26
C GLU A 10 6.20 8.12 17.44
N THR A 11 6.21 9.45 17.53
CA THR A 11 4.99 10.27 17.65
C THR A 11 4.14 10.17 16.39
N TYR A 12 4.78 10.26 15.21
CA TYR A 12 4.08 10.16 13.93
C TYR A 12 3.54 8.76 13.70
N LEU A 13 4.37 7.75 13.97
CA LEU A 13 3.98 6.35 13.83
C LEU A 13 2.80 6.00 14.76
N ARG A 14 2.84 6.47 16.02
CA ARG A 14 1.76 6.23 16.97
C ARG A 14 0.46 6.86 16.52
N ALA A 15 0.46 8.14 16.14
CA ALA A 15 -0.73 8.83 15.67
C ALA A 15 -1.35 8.14 14.44
N ASN A 16 -0.51 7.77 13.47
CA ASN A 16 -0.95 7.03 12.28
C ASN A 16 -1.52 5.66 12.65
N ARG A 17 -0.91 4.92 13.58
CA ARG A 17 -1.40 3.62 14.04
C ARG A 17 -2.74 3.72 14.75
N GLU A 18 -2.92 4.71 15.65
CA GLU A 18 -4.19 4.94 16.36
C GLU A 18 -5.32 5.27 15.36
N ASN A 19 -5.02 6.11 14.36
CA ASN A 19 -5.97 6.41 13.28
C ASN A 19 -6.32 5.15 12.46
N TRP A 20 -5.31 4.34 12.07
CA TRP A 20 -5.55 3.13 11.29
C TRP A 20 -6.27 2.04 12.10
N ASN A 21 -6.01 1.90 13.40
CA ASN A 21 -6.75 0.99 14.26
C ASN A 21 -8.25 1.32 14.27
N GLU A 22 -8.60 2.61 14.34
CA GLU A 22 -9.98 3.05 14.28
C GLU A 22 -10.59 2.84 12.88
N ARG A 23 -9.84 3.18 11.82
CA ARG A 23 -10.28 2.95 10.43
C ARG A 23 -10.62 1.50 10.15
N VAL A 24 -9.87 0.55 10.66
CA VAL A 24 -10.11 -0.88 10.45
C VAL A 24 -11.53 -1.26 10.86
N GLU A 25 -11.99 -0.82 12.03
CA GLU A 25 -13.34 -1.13 12.51
C GLU A 25 -14.42 -0.54 11.59
N HIS A 26 -14.19 0.67 11.05
CA HIS A 26 -15.09 1.29 10.08
C HIS A 26 -15.04 0.58 8.73
N HIS A 27 -13.85 0.27 8.23
CA HIS A 27 -13.61 -0.28 6.89
C HIS A 27 -14.19 -1.68 6.71
N PHE A 28 -14.10 -2.52 7.75
CA PHE A 28 -14.47 -3.92 7.68
C PHE A 28 -15.93 -4.14 7.26
N GLY A 29 -16.84 -3.22 7.63
CA GLY A 29 -18.25 -3.28 7.30
C GLY A 29 -18.66 -2.55 6.01
N THR A 30 -17.73 -1.88 5.32
CA THR A 30 -18.07 -1.01 4.18
C THR A 30 -18.26 -1.77 2.88
N LYS A 31 -19.07 -1.20 1.98
CA LYS A 31 -19.22 -1.68 0.61
C LYS A 31 -17.94 -1.54 -0.20
N TYR A 32 -17.07 -0.59 0.17
CA TYR A 32 -15.80 -0.37 -0.52
C TYR A 32 -14.91 -1.62 -0.44
N TYR A 33 -14.77 -2.21 0.74
CA TYR A 33 -13.97 -3.42 0.93
C TYR A 33 -14.74 -4.70 0.59
N ASP A 34 -16.06 -4.69 0.71
CA ASP A 34 -16.96 -5.81 0.36
C ASP A 34 -16.45 -7.16 0.91
N VAL A 35 -16.27 -7.19 2.23
CA VAL A 35 -15.82 -8.40 2.95
C VAL A 35 -16.75 -9.58 2.68
N GLN A 36 -18.06 -9.36 2.54
CA GLN A 36 -19.02 -10.43 2.23
C GLN A 36 -18.79 -11.03 0.85
N GLY A 37 -18.48 -10.21 -0.16
CA GLY A 37 -18.09 -10.68 -1.48
C GLY A 37 -16.79 -11.49 -1.42
N PHE A 38 -15.82 -11.06 -0.61
CA PHE A 38 -14.58 -11.81 -0.39
C PHE A 38 -14.85 -13.18 0.29
N LEU A 39 -15.67 -13.23 1.33
CA LEU A 39 -16.07 -14.48 2.00
C LEU A 39 -16.80 -15.42 1.04
N SER A 40 -17.55 -14.88 0.07
CA SER A 40 -18.24 -15.64 -0.98
C SER A 40 -17.32 -16.07 -2.13
N GLY A 41 -16.01 -15.84 -2.04
CA GLY A 41 -15.01 -16.32 -3.02
C GLY A 41 -14.46 -15.25 -3.97
N ARG A 42 -14.89 -13.97 -3.88
CA ARG A 42 -14.36 -12.90 -4.72
C ARG A 42 -12.87 -12.65 -4.43
N CYS A 43 -12.09 -12.51 -5.51
CA CYS A 43 -10.71 -12.01 -5.44
C CYS A 43 -10.72 -10.48 -5.32
N THR A 44 -9.88 -9.91 -4.45
CA THR A 44 -9.78 -8.46 -4.27
C THR A 44 -8.70 -7.82 -5.13
N LEU A 45 -7.74 -8.62 -5.61
CA LEU A 45 -6.71 -8.16 -6.54
C LEU A 45 -7.34 -7.67 -7.84
N LYS A 46 -6.83 -6.58 -8.35
CA LYS A 46 -7.33 -5.93 -9.57
C LYS A 46 -6.56 -6.40 -10.82
N PRO A 47 -7.00 -6.08 -12.03
CA PRO A 47 -6.38 -6.55 -13.27
C PRO A 47 -4.87 -6.27 -13.39
N ILE A 48 -4.37 -5.16 -12.86
CA ILE A 48 -2.94 -4.81 -12.90
C ILE A 48 -2.13 -5.81 -12.10
N GLU A 49 -2.53 -6.08 -10.85
CA GLU A 49 -1.83 -7.02 -9.98
C GLU A 49 -1.94 -8.44 -10.51
N LEU A 50 -3.13 -8.87 -10.91
CA LEU A 50 -3.33 -10.21 -11.47
C LEU A 50 -2.44 -10.46 -12.69
N LYS A 51 -2.37 -9.47 -13.60
CA LYS A 51 -1.51 -9.55 -14.78
C LYS A 51 -0.02 -9.53 -14.41
N ALA A 52 0.36 -8.65 -13.48
CA ALA A 52 1.76 -8.49 -13.09
C ALA A 52 2.27 -9.67 -12.27
N LEU A 53 1.48 -10.17 -11.33
CA LEU A 53 1.89 -11.26 -10.44
C LEU A 53 1.89 -12.63 -11.16
N GLY A 54 0.94 -12.85 -12.06
CA GLY A 54 0.80 -14.09 -12.80
C GLY A 54 0.54 -15.29 -11.90
N ASP A 55 1.12 -16.45 -12.22
CA ASP A 55 1.01 -17.63 -11.38
C ASP A 55 1.85 -17.50 -10.11
N VAL A 56 1.18 -17.52 -8.96
CA VAL A 56 1.78 -17.42 -7.63
C VAL A 56 1.78 -18.73 -6.87
N THR A 57 1.35 -19.84 -7.49
CA THR A 57 1.24 -21.15 -6.87
C THR A 57 2.59 -21.57 -6.26
N GLY A 58 2.58 -21.90 -4.97
CA GLY A 58 3.75 -22.33 -4.20
C GLY A 58 4.82 -21.27 -3.95
N LYS A 59 4.64 -20.01 -4.41
CA LYS A 59 5.57 -18.91 -4.14
C LYS A 59 5.38 -18.39 -2.73
N ARG A 60 6.47 -18.16 -2.02
CA ARG A 60 6.48 -17.45 -0.73
C ARG A 60 6.37 -15.96 -0.98
N ILE A 61 5.30 -15.36 -0.48
CA ILE A 61 4.94 -13.95 -0.74
C ILE A 61 4.87 -13.20 0.58
N LEU A 62 5.58 -12.09 0.67
CA LEU A 62 5.45 -11.11 1.75
C LEU A 62 4.61 -9.93 1.27
N HIS A 63 3.47 -9.71 1.90
CA HIS A 63 2.64 -8.53 1.67
C HIS A 63 2.91 -7.50 2.77
N LEU A 64 3.60 -6.42 2.42
CA LEU A 64 3.90 -5.32 3.32
C LEU A 64 2.71 -4.36 3.40
N GLN A 65 2.41 -3.90 4.63
CA GLN A 65 1.30 -2.97 4.92
C GLN A 65 -0.04 -3.53 4.43
N CYS A 66 -0.30 -4.80 4.82
CA CYS A 66 -1.39 -5.63 4.29
C CYS A 66 -2.79 -5.26 4.78
N HIS A 67 -2.94 -4.26 5.66
CA HIS A 67 -4.21 -3.91 6.29
C HIS A 67 -4.86 -5.15 6.93
N PHE A 68 -6.18 -5.36 6.80
CA PHE A 68 -6.82 -6.59 7.30
C PHE A 68 -6.79 -7.76 6.29
N GLY A 69 -5.84 -7.77 5.37
CA GLY A 69 -5.37 -8.97 4.68
C GLY A 69 -6.20 -9.49 3.51
N LEU A 70 -7.15 -8.73 2.94
CA LEU A 70 -7.98 -9.22 1.81
C LEU A 70 -7.14 -9.60 0.58
N ASP A 71 -6.17 -8.76 0.19
CA ASP A 71 -5.28 -9.05 -0.95
C ASP A 71 -4.31 -10.19 -0.59
N THR A 72 -3.82 -10.24 0.67
CA THR A 72 -3.00 -11.35 1.16
C THR A 72 -3.74 -12.68 1.03
N LEU A 73 -4.98 -12.74 1.50
CA LEU A 73 -5.80 -13.94 1.44
C LEU A 73 -6.26 -14.25 0.01
N SER A 74 -6.40 -13.25 -0.86
CA SER A 74 -6.62 -13.48 -2.30
C SER A 74 -5.41 -14.18 -2.94
N LEU A 75 -4.18 -13.81 -2.57
CA LEU A 75 -2.97 -14.49 -3.01
C LEU A 75 -2.88 -15.93 -2.44
N SER A 76 -3.31 -16.15 -1.19
CA SER A 76 -3.43 -17.49 -0.62
C SER A 76 -4.41 -18.36 -1.41
N ARG A 77 -5.58 -17.81 -1.76
CA ARG A 77 -6.60 -18.48 -2.60
C ARG A 77 -6.07 -18.86 -3.98
N MET A 78 -5.10 -18.10 -4.50
CA MET A 78 -4.40 -18.40 -5.75
C MET A 78 -3.24 -19.40 -5.59
N GLY A 79 -3.08 -20.00 -4.40
CA GLY A 79 -2.05 -21.01 -4.11
C GLY A 79 -0.71 -20.47 -3.64
N GLY A 80 -0.60 -19.17 -3.33
CA GLY A 80 0.59 -18.58 -2.72
C GLY A 80 0.76 -18.97 -1.24
N ILE A 81 1.99 -19.07 -0.78
CA ILE A 81 2.36 -19.21 0.64
C ILE A 81 2.60 -17.79 1.15
N VAL A 82 1.63 -17.25 1.88
CA VAL A 82 1.57 -15.81 2.13
C VAL A 82 1.86 -15.44 3.57
N THR A 83 2.58 -14.34 3.73
CA THR A 83 2.80 -13.66 5.01
C THR A 83 2.41 -12.20 4.85
N GLY A 84 1.51 -11.70 5.70
CA GLY A 84 1.09 -10.30 5.76
C GLY A 84 1.69 -9.59 6.96
N VAL A 85 2.09 -8.34 6.77
CA VAL A 85 2.64 -7.48 7.82
C VAL A 85 1.92 -6.14 7.81
N ASP A 86 1.48 -5.71 9.00
CA ASP A 86 0.93 -4.36 9.22
C ASP A 86 1.26 -3.86 10.61
N PHE A 87 1.36 -2.55 10.80
CA PHE A 87 1.62 -1.97 12.12
C PHE A 87 0.37 -1.83 12.98
N SER A 88 -0.83 -1.92 12.38
CA SER A 88 -2.12 -1.87 13.06
C SER A 88 -2.45 -3.24 13.67
N ASP A 89 -2.52 -3.30 15.00
CA ASP A 89 -2.93 -4.51 15.70
C ASP A 89 -4.41 -4.86 15.44
N ALA A 90 -5.27 -3.87 15.24
CA ALA A 90 -6.65 -4.07 14.81
C ALA A 90 -6.73 -4.71 13.42
N ALA A 91 -5.91 -4.25 12.46
CA ALA A 91 -5.85 -4.83 11.12
C ALA A 91 -5.40 -6.30 11.17
N ILE A 92 -4.34 -6.60 11.92
CA ILE A 92 -3.82 -7.96 12.03
C ILE A 92 -4.79 -8.91 12.73
N ARG A 93 -5.52 -8.44 13.76
CA ARG A 93 -6.60 -9.26 14.37
C ARG A 93 -7.66 -9.63 13.32
N LYS A 94 -8.15 -8.65 12.56
CA LYS A 94 -9.15 -8.87 11.50
C LYS A 94 -8.62 -9.76 10.38
N ALA A 95 -7.35 -9.64 9.99
CA ALA A 95 -6.73 -10.50 9.00
C ALA A 95 -6.69 -11.97 9.44
N LYS A 96 -6.37 -12.23 10.71
CA LYS A 96 -6.38 -13.58 11.29
C LYS A 96 -7.81 -14.14 11.36
N GLU A 97 -8.78 -13.33 11.82
CA GLU A 97 -10.21 -13.72 11.82
C GLU A 97 -10.68 -14.13 10.41
N LEU A 98 -10.33 -13.35 9.37
CA LEU A 98 -10.67 -13.64 7.97
C LEU A 98 -9.99 -14.92 7.46
N SER A 99 -8.73 -15.15 7.82
CA SER A 99 -7.99 -16.38 7.49
C SER A 99 -8.69 -17.61 8.06
N GLU A 100 -9.10 -17.55 9.33
CA GLU A 100 -9.85 -18.63 10.00
C GLU A 100 -11.23 -18.85 9.35
N MET A 101 -12.01 -17.77 9.11
CA MET A 101 -13.34 -17.85 8.50
C MET A 101 -13.33 -18.43 7.09
N THR A 102 -12.25 -18.22 6.35
CA THR A 102 -12.12 -18.65 4.94
C THR A 102 -11.32 -19.93 4.78
N GLU A 103 -10.72 -20.43 5.86
CA GLU A 103 -9.79 -21.57 5.86
C GLU A 103 -8.60 -21.37 4.88
N LEU A 104 -8.27 -20.10 4.57
CA LEU A 104 -7.13 -19.75 3.73
C LEU A 104 -5.88 -19.59 4.60
N PRO A 105 -4.84 -20.43 4.40
CA PRO A 105 -3.64 -20.37 5.23
C PRO A 105 -2.85 -19.09 4.94
N ALA A 106 -2.55 -18.33 6.00
CA ALA A 106 -1.70 -17.15 5.94
C ALA A 106 -1.05 -16.89 7.31
N GLU A 107 0.17 -16.37 7.31
CA GLU A 107 0.81 -15.82 8.51
C GLU A 107 0.58 -14.31 8.57
N PHE A 108 0.30 -13.77 9.77
CA PHE A 108 0.12 -12.33 9.98
C PHE A 108 0.91 -11.84 11.19
N HIS A 109 1.74 -10.81 10.98
CA HIS A 109 2.59 -10.21 12.00
C HIS A 109 2.26 -8.72 12.18
N CYS A 110 2.04 -8.31 13.44
CA CYS A 110 1.88 -6.92 13.80
C CYS A 110 3.26 -6.31 14.06
N THR A 111 3.78 -5.58 13.07
CA THR A 111 5.07 -4.90 13.18
C THR A 111 5.14 -3.72 12.20
N ASP A 112 5.96 -2.72 12.53
CA ASP A 112 6.31 -1.67 11.59
C ASP A 112 7.10 -2.24 10.41
N VAL A 113 6.84 -1.71 9.20
CA VAL A 113 7.51 -2.18 7.98
C VAL A 113 9.03 -2.09 8.07
N HIS A 114 9.58 -1.09 8.77
CA HIS A 114 11.01 -0.93 8.94
C HIS A 114 11.65 -1.91 9.95
N SER A 115 10.83 -2.67 10.68
CA SER A 115 11.23 -3.69 11.65
C SER A 115 10.88 -5.12 11.24
N VAL A 116 10.49 -5.33 9.99
CA VAL A 116 10.10 -6.67 9.48
C VAL A 116 11.24 -7.68 9.61
N SER A 117 12.49 -7.26 9.44
CA SER A 117 13.68 -8.12 9.62
C SER A 117 13.93 -8.55 11.06
N ASP A 118 13.24 -7.96 12.04
CA ASP A 118 13.34 -8.38 13.44
C ASP A 118 12.41 -9.57 13.75
N VAL A 119 11.44 -9.85 12.87
CA VAL A 119 10.41 -10.88 13.07
C VAL A 119 10.34 -11.93 11.98
N LEU A 120 10.95 -11.67 10.80
CA LEU A 120 10.96 -12.58 9.66
C LEU A 120 12.39 -12.76 9.11
N ASP A 121 12.66 -13.95 8.58
CA ASP A 121 13.95 -14.29 8.01
C ASP A 121 14.21 -13.55 6.67
N CYS A 122 15.32 -12.85 6.59
CA CYS A 122 15.77 -12.22 5.36
C CYS A 122 16.00 -13.24 4.23
N GLY A 123 15.77 -12.82 2.99
CA GLY A 123 16.02 -13.67 1.80
C GLY A 123 15.11 -14.89 1.71
N SER A 124 13.94 -14.87 2.34
CA SER A 124 13.04 -16.03 2.39
C SER A 124 11.86 -15.97 1.42
N PHE A 125 11.60 -14.82 0.78
CA PHE A 125 10.42 -14.62 -0.09
C PHE A 125 10.79 -14.59 -1.58
N ASP A 126 9.94 -15.19 -2.41
CA ASP A 126 10.04 -15.13 -3.86
C ASP A 126 9.54 -13.79 -4.40
N LEU A 127 8.56 -13.21 -3.68
CA LEU A 127 7.91 -11.95 -4.01
C LEU A 127 7.67 -11.14 -2.73
N VAL A 128 8.02 -9.85 -2.78
CA VAL A 128 7.53 -8.82 -1.85
C VAL A 128 6.50 -7.98 -2.58
N PHE A 129 5.33 -7.80 -1.98
CA PHE A 129 4.19 -7.11 -2.57
C PHE A 129 3.72 -5.97 -1.66
N ALA A 130 3.31 -4.85 -2.25
CA ALA A 130 2.62 -3.77 -1.56
C ALA A 130 1.62 -3.10 -2.50
N SER A 131 0.41 -2.80 -2.02
CA SER A 131 -0.68 -2.27 -2.82
C SER A 131 -1.46 -1.17 -2.12
N TYR A 132 -1.69 -0.11 -2.83
CA TYR A 132 -2.64 0.97 -2.62
C TYR A 132 -2.64 1.69 -1.25
N GLY A 133 -2.22 2.95 -1.28
CA GLY A 133 -2.24 3.83 -0.13
C GLY A 133 -1.14 3.51 0.89
N VAL A 134 0.00 3.03 0.43
CA VAL A 134 1.13 2.57 1.24
C VAL A 134 2.13 3.68 1.50
N PHE A 135 2.58 4.35 0.44
CA PHE A 135 3.79 5.16 0.51
C PHE A 135 3.59 6.53 1.17
N CYS A 136 2.38 7.05 1.21
CA CYS A 136 2.09 8.27 1.95
C CYS A 136 2.26 8.11 3.49
N TRP A 137 2.38 6.90 4.00
CA TRP A 137 2.63 6.60 5.41
C TRP A 137 4.10 6.33 5.73
N ILE A 138 4.97 6.37 4.72
CA ILE A 138 6.38 6.02 4.84
C ILE A 138 7.22 7.30 4.94
N GLN A 139 7.93 7.45 6.07
CA GLN A 139 8.84 8.57 6.27
C GLN A 139 10.13 8.42 5.47
N ASP A 140 10.66 7.21 5.39
CA ASP A 140 11.96 6.90 4.77
C ASP A 140 11.77 5.83 3.69
N LEU A 141 11.63 6.28 2.45
CA LEU A 141 11.45 5.41 1.27
C LEU A 141 12.68 4.56 0.98
N TYR A 142 13.89 5.09 1.23
CA TYR A 142 15.14 4.34 1.04
C TYR A 142 15.23 3.15 2.00
N ARG A 143 14.84 3.36 3.25
CA ARG A 143 14.78 2.29 4.24
C ARG A 143 13.70 1.25 3.89
N TRP A 144 12.54 1.70 3.40
CA TRP A 144 11.48 0.79 2.95
C TRP A 144 12.00 -0.15 1.85
N PHE A 145 12.63 0.38 0.80
CA PHE A 145 13.19 -0.44 -0.27
C PHE A 145 14.35 -1.32 0.20
N SER A 146 15.17 -0.85 1.13
CA SER A 146 16.23 -1.65 1.75
C SER A 146 15.66 -2.87 2.49
N VAL A 147 14.60 -2.68 3.30
CA VAL A 147 13.90 -3.78 3.98
C VAL A 147 13.28 -4.73 2.97
N ALA A 148 12.53 -4.23 1.98
CA ALA A 148 11.92 -5.07 0.96
C ALA A 148 12.98 -5.89 0.19
N SER A 149 14.13 -5.29 -0.16
CA SER A 149 15.26 -5.97 -0.77
C SER A 149 15.90 -7.02 0.15
N ALA A 150 15.98 -6.75 1.45
CA ALA A 150 16.49 -7.73 2.41
C ALA A 150 15.59 -8.97 2.52
N MET A 151 14.27 -8.79 2.46
CA MET A 151 13.30 -9.88 2.58
C MET A 151 13.24 -10.80 1.36
N VAL A 152 13.50 -10.27 0.16
CA VAL A 152 13.38 -11.04 -1.08
C VAL A 152 14.64 -11.89 -1.32
N LYS A 153 14.44 -13.12 -1.85
CA LYS A 153 15.51 -14.04 -2.27
C LYS A 153 16.41 -13.41 -3.36
N PRO A 154 17.63 -13.91 -3.58
CA PRO A 154 18.37 -13.64 -4.82
C PRO A 154 17.48 -13.97 -6.02
N HIS A 155 17.48 -13.11 -7.04
CA HIS A 155 16.59 -13.18 -8.21
C HIS A 155 15.08 -13.06 -7.90
N GLY A 156 14.71 -12.84 -6.65
CA GLY A 156 13.34 -12.59 -6.27
C GLY A 156 12.87 -11.21 -6.72
N ARG A 157 11.61 -10.92 -6.46
CA ARG A 157 10.87 -9.82 -7.08
C ARG A 157 10.19 -8.96 -6.04
N ILE A 158 10.14 -7.65 -6.29
CA ILE A 158 9.33 -6.70 -5.54
C ILE A 158 8.36 -6.08 -6.52
N PHE A 159 7.07 -6.16 -6.22
CA PHE A 159 6.03 -5.51 -7.00
C PHE A 159 5.23 -4.57 -6.12
N VAL A 160 5.14 -3.32 -6.54
CA VAL A 160 4.34 -2.29 -5.89
C VAL A 160 3.36 -1.66 -6.88
N VAL A 161 2.18 -1.30 -6.38
CA VAL A 161 1.18 -0.52 -7.10
C VAL A 161 0.53 0.47 -6.15
N ASP A 162 0.54 1.77 -6.48
CA ASP A 162 0.00 2.81 -5.60
C ASP A 162 -0.46 4.05 -6.38
N GLY A 163 -1.10 4.98 -5.67
CA GLY A 163 -1.41 6.30 -6.18
C GLY A 163 -0.15 7.02 -6.66
N HIS A 164 -0.26 7.68 -7.83
CA HIS A 164 0.85 8.48 -8.33
C HIS A 164 0.96 9.81 -7.58
N PRO A 165 2.17 10.34 -7.29
CA PRO A 165 2.36 11.63 -6.62
C PRO A 165 1.60 12.79 -7.26
N MET A 166 1.37 12.75 -8.56
CA MET A 166 0.54 13.73 -9.25
C MET A 166 -0.88 13.79 -8.71
N LEU A 167 -1.46 12.63 -8.36
CA LEU A 167 -2.81 12.56 -7.79
C LEU A 167 -2.90 13.30 -6.45
N ASP A 168 -1.83 13.25 -5.65
CA ASP A 168 -1.78 13.89 -4.33
C ASP A 168 -1.59 15.39 -4.41
N MET A 169 -1.02 15.90 -5.52
CA MET A 169 -0.90 17.33 -5.78
C MET A 169 -2.23 18.00 -6.16
N LEU A 170 -3.18 17.22 -6.68
CA LEU A 170 -4.43 17.76 -7.23
C LEU A 170 -5.45 18.05 -6.13
N SER A 171 -6.07 19.21 -6.25
CA SER A 171 -7.31 19.60 -5.59
C SER A 171 -8.36 19.88 -6.64
N TYR A 172 -9.61 19.53 -6.37
CA TYR A 172 -10.74 19.75 -7.28
C TYR A 172 -11.78 20.63 -6.62
N ASP A 173 -12.11 21.74 -7.30
CA ASP A 173 -13.22 22.60 -6.94
C ASP A 173 -14.47 22.17 -7.76
N ALA A 174 -15.45 21.61 -7.07
CA ALA A 174 -16.67 21.12 -7.70
C ALA A 174 -17.63 22.27 -8.13
N ALA A 175 -17.48 23.47 -7.57
CA ALA A 175 -18.32 24.61 -7.94
C ALA A 175 -17.91 25.19 -9.31
N ASP A 176 -16.61 25.23 -9.56
CA ASP A 176 -16.05 25.77 -10.80
C ASP A 176 -15.61 24.68 -11.82
N ASP A 177 -15.76 23.42 -11.47
CA ASP A 177 -15.28 22.26 -12.26
C ASP A 177 -13.79 22.40 -12.64
N ARG A 178 -12.95 22.74 -11.65
CA ARG A 178 -11.55 23.08 -11.88
C ARG A 178 -10.60 22.29 -11.00
N PHE A 179 -9.46 21.89 -11.61
CA PHE A 179 -8.32 21.37 -10.89
C PHE A 179 -7.31 22.47 -10.59
N SER A 180 -6.69 22.38 -9.43
CA SER A 180 -5.56 23.19 -9.00
C SER A 180 -4.50 22.34 -8.31
N PHE A 181 -3.28 22.85 -8.23
CA PHE A 181 -2.22 22.21 -7.45
C PHE A 181 -2.20 22.84 -6.05
N ASN A 182 -2.31 21.98 -5.02
CA ASN A 182 -2.30 22.41 -3.63
C ASN A 182 -1.11 21.89 -2.81
N ARG A 183 -0.22 21.11 -3.46
CA ARG A 183 1.00 20.57 -2.85
C ARG A 183 2.17 20.64 -3.80
N HIS A 184 3.39 20.56 -3.22
CA HIS A 184 4.62 20.44 -3.99
C HIS A 184 4.82 18.99 -4.46
N TYR A 185 5.44 18.82 -5.63
CA TYR A 185 5.76 17.50 -6.18
C TYR A 185 6.96 16.86 -5.48
N PHE A 186 7.92 17.67 -5.06
CA PHE A 186 9.14 17.16 -4.43
C PHE A 186 8.93 16.92 -2.96
N HIS A 187 9.42 15.77 -2.51
CA HIS A 187 9.36 15.33 -1.12
C HIS A 187 10.02 16.34 -0.17
N GLU A 188 9.36 16.59 0.95
CA GLU A 188 9.90 17.27 2.10
C GLU A 188 10.09 16.30 3.26
N LYS A 189 11.18 16.48 4.03
CA LYS A 189 11.48 15.59 5.18
C LYS A 189 10.44 15.68 6.29
N THR A 190 9.83 16.86 6.43
CA THR A 190 8.77 17.11 7.41
C THR A 190 7.44 16.58 6.86
N PRO A 191 6.71 15.74 7.60
CA PRO A 191 5.41 15.26 7.14
C PRO A 191 4.38 16.38 7.11
N GLU A 192 3.40 16.26 6.22
CA GLU A 192 2.17 17.04 6.29
C GLU A 192 1.30 16.53 7.44
N LEU A 193 0.91 17.43 8.36
CA LEU A 193 -0.10 17.15 9.36
C LEU A 193 -1.48 17.23 8.70
N CYS A 194 -2.18 16.10 8.65
CA CYS A 194 -3.52 16.01 8.08
C CYS A 194 -4.55 15.78 9.18
N THR A 195 -5.67 16.49 9.09
CA THR A 195 -6.84 16.23 9.95
C THR A 195 -7.91 15.54 9.11
N VAL A 196 -8.09 14.24 9.30
CA VAL A 196 -9.01 13.41 8.52
C VAL A 196 -10.15 12.96 9.41
N LYS A 197 -11.29 13.63 9.32
CA LYS A 197 -12.47 13.34 10.15
C LYS A 197 -13.33 12.20 9.62
N GLU A 198 -13.23 11.90 8.34
CA GLU A 198 -14.05 10.87 7.68
C GLU A 198 -13.16 9.88 6.92
N SER A 199 -13.61 8.64 6.82
CA SER A 199 -12.91 7.65 6.00
C SER A 199 -13.13 7.92 4.50
N TYR A 200 -12.11 7.62 3.69
CA TYR A 200 -12.20 7.66 2.22
C TYR A 200 -13.22 6.67 1.64
N THR A 201 -13.71 5.73 2.44
CA THR A 201 -14.78 4.81 2.03
C THR A 201 -16.14 5.51 1.94
N GLY A 202 -16.28 6.71 2.51
CA GLY A 202 -17.54 7.45 2.58
C GLY A 202 -18.58 6.84 3.55
N GLU A 203 -18.18 5.80 4.28
CA GLU A 203 -19.02 5.06 5.23
C GLU A 203 -18.30 4.97 6.59
N GLY A 204 -19.02 4.70 7.66
CA GLY A 204 -18.44 4.39 8.99
C GLY A 204 -18.42 5.54 10.00
N GLY A 205 -18.85 6.74 9.63
CA GLY A 205 -18.92 7.88 10.56
C GLY A 205 -17.60 8.63 10.76
N SER A 206 -17.57 9.53 11.75
CA SER A 206 -16.40 10.38 12.02
C SER A 206 -15.36 9.65 12.86
N LEU A 207 -14.09 9.91 12.54
CA LEU A 207 -12.91 9.40 13.26
C LEU A 207 -12.59 10.30 14.46
N VAL A 208 -12.40 9.68 15.62
CA VAL A 208 -11.92 10.34 16.84
C VAL A 208 -10.43 10.61 16.73
N ASN A 209 -9.65 9.60 16.32
CA ASN A 209 -8.22 9.72 16.06
C ASN A 209 -7.98 10.31 14.67
N SER A 210 -8.32 11.60 14.50
CA SER A 210 -8.35 12.26 13.18
C SER A 210 -7.00 12.82 12.73
N ILE A 211 -6.00 12.87 13.59
CA ILE A 211 -4.66 13.41 13.27
C ILE A 211 -3.83 12.31 12.61
N THR A 212 -3.28 12.65 11.43
CA THR A 212 -2.33 11.78 10.71
C THR A 212 -1.16 12.59 10.18
N TYR A 213 -0.06 11.91 9.93
CA TYR A 213 1.15 12.47 9.34
C TYR A 213 1.45 11.72 8.04
N GLN A 214 1.60 12.47 6.94
CA GLN A 214 1.76 11.91 5.60
C GLN A 214 2.99 12.50 4.90
N TRP A 215 3.63 11.69 4.07
CA TRP A 215 4.76 12.05 3.23
C TRP A 215 4.40 11.84 1.77
N TYR A 216 4.96 12.66 0.89
CA TYR A 216 4.69 12.60 -0.54
C TYR A 216 6.01 12.42 -1.28
N HIS A 217 6.21 11.22 -1.84
CA HIS A 217 7.44 10.82 -2.51
C HIS A 217 7.26 10.98 -4.01
N HIS A 218 8.20 11.63 -4.70
CA HIS A 218 8.15 11.79 -6.15
C HIS A 218 8.73 10.57 -6.90
N MET A 219 8.37 10.37 -8.18
CA MET A 219 8.75 9.18 -8.93
C MET A 219 10.26 8.97 -9.05
N GLY A 220 11.05 10.05 -9.18
CA GLY A 220 12.51 9.96 -9.17
C GLY A 220 13.08 9.42 -7.87
N GLU A 221 12.43 9.70 -6.73
CA GLU A 221 12.81 9.15 -5.42
C GLU A 221 12.58 7.63 -5.36
N PHE A 222 11.42 7.15 -5.86
CA PHE A 222 11.14 5.72 -5.96
C PHE A 222 12.23 4.97 -6.74
N ALA A 223 12.57 5.46 -7.93
CA ALA A 223 13.59 4.84 -8.77
C ALA A 223 14.97 4.84 -8.09
N THR A 224 15.34 5.96 -7.44
CA THR A 224 16.62 6.11 -6.76
C THR A 224 16.70 5.23 -5.51
N ALA A 225 15.63 5.18 -4.71
CA ALA A 225 15.56 4.36 -3.50
C ALA A 225 15.65 2.86 -3.85
N ALA A 226 14.96 2.41 -4.90
CA ALA A 226 15.05 1.04 -5.39
C ALA A 226 16.48 0.70 -5.84
N GLY A 227 17.10 1.56 -6.65
CA GLY A 227 18.50 1.38 -7.11
C GLY A 227 19.49 1.34 -5.95
N SER A 228 19.34 2.22 -4.96
CA SER A 228 20.17 2.27 -3.75
C SER A 228 20.05 1.00 -2.88
N ALA A 229 18.92 0.30 -2.97
CA ALA A 229 18.68 -0.97 -2.29
C ALA A 229 19.19 -2.21 -3.07
N GLY A 230 19.97 -2.00 -4.16
CA GLY A 230 20.47 -3.08 -5.00
C GLY A 230 19.41 -3.75 -5.87
N LEU A 231 18.35 -3.02 -6.19
CA LEU A 231 17.27 -3.49 -7.04
C LEU A 231 17.38 -2.89 -8.44
N MET A 232 17.13 -3.71 -9.44
CA MET A 232 16.95 -3.26 -10.82
C MET A 232 15.47 -3.01 -11.06
N VAL A 233 15.10 -1.79 -11.43
CA VAL A 233 13.76 -1.49 -11.90
C VAL A 233 13.56 -2.15 -13.27
N HIS A 234 12.73 -3.18 -13.31
CA HIS A 234 12.42 -3.91 -14.53
C HIS A 234 11.32 -3.22 -15.34
N THR A 235 10.26 -2.79 -14.65
CA THR A 235 9.22 -1.93 -15.25
C THR A 235 8.79 -0.87 -14.26
N LEU A 236 8.51 0.32 -14.79
CA LEU A 236 7.82 1.41 -14.11
C LEU A 236 6.71 1.86 -15.08
N THR A 237 5.47 1.68 -14.68
CA THR A 237 4.30 2.00 -15.51
C THR A 237 3.42 3.00 -14.80
N GLU A 238 3.06 4.06 -15.50
CA GLU A 238 2.13 5.08 -15.01
C GLU A 238 0.78 4.90 -15.69
N TYR A 239 -0.30 5.18 -14.96
CA TYR A 239 -1.67 4.95 -15.43
C TYR A 239 -2.50 6.24 -15.30
N PRO A 240 -3.33 6.59 -16.32
CA PRO A 240 -4.24 7.74 -16.26
C PRO A 240 -5.55 7.41 -15.51
N TYR A 241 -5.55 6.39 -14.69
CA TYR A 241 -6.67 5.95 -13.86
C TYR A 241 -6.15 5.42 -12.53
N CYS A 242 -7.02 5.35 -11.51
CA CYS A 242 -6.65 4.84 -10.18
C CYS A 242 -7.72 3.90 -9.60
N HIS A 243 -7.40 3.28 -8.48
CA HIS A 243 -8.20 2.23 -7.86
C HIS A 243 -9.42 2.73 -7.08
N PHE A 244 -9.54 4.02 -6.81
CA PHE A 244 -10.63 4.60 -6.02
C PHE A 244 -11.09 5.95 -6.60
N ARG A 245 -12.29 6.38 -6.20
CA ARG A 245 -12.85 7.68 -6.58
C ARG A 245 -12.34 8.76 -5.63
N LYS A 246 -11.31 9.50 -6.03
CA LYS A 246 -10.78 10.63 -5.23
C LYS A 246 -11.61 11.90 -5.39
N PHE A 247 -12.10 12.18 -6.59
CA PHE A 247 -12.85 13.40 -6.91
C PHE A 247 -14.26 13.09 -7.39
N PRO A 248 -15.26 13.97 -7.09
CA PRO A 248 -16.63 13.77 -7.55
C PRO A 248 -16.79 13.68 -9.08
N CYS A 249 -15.92 14.37 -9.85
CA CYS A 249 -15.94 14.37 -11.31
C CYS A 249 -15.43 13.06 -11.95
N MET A 250 -14.77 12.17 -11.18
CA MET A 250 -14.22 10.92 -11.72
C MET A 250 -15.33 9.97 -12.14
N VAL A 251 -15.11 9.27 -13.25
CA VAL A 251 -16.00 8.25 -13.79
C VAL A 251 -15.38 6.87 -13.67
N GLN A 252 -16.22 5.87 -13.44
CA GLN A 252 -15.76 4.49 -13.32
C GLN A 252 -15.65 3.85 -14.71
N ARG A 253 -14.53 3.23 -14.98
CA ARG A 253 -14.25 2.45 -16.19
C ARG A 253 -14.87 1.05 -16.08
N SER A 254 -15.02 0.37 -17.20
CA SER A 254 -15.55 -0.99 -17.28
C SER A 254 -14.66 -2.02 -16.55
N ASP A 255 -13.36 -1.72 -16.36
CA ASP A 255 -12.40 -2.56 -15.62
C ASP A 255 -12.37 -2.28 -14.11
N GLY A 256 -13.27 -1.39 -13.62
CA GLY A 256 -13.43 -1.06 -12.21
C GLY A 256 -12.50 0.05 -11.70
N TYR A 257 -11.57 0.54 -12.50
CA TYR A 257 -10.75 1.71 -12.15
C TYR A 257 -11.51 3.02 -12.37
N TRP A 258 -10.97 4.11 -11.86
CA TRP A 258 -11.54 5.46 -11.95
C TRP A 258 -10.62 6.38 -12.73
N GLU A 259 -11.15 7.17 -13.64
CA GLU A 259 -10.41 8.13 -14.44
C GLU A 259 -10.97 9.55 -14.30
N ILE A 260 -10.13 10.55 -14.54
CA ILE A 260 -10.55 11.96 -14.63
C ILE A 260 -10.91 12.22 -16.09
N PRO A 261 -12.19 12.50 -16.42
CA PRO A 261 -12.62 12.75 -17.80
C PRO A 261 -11.80 13.87 -18.45
N HIS A 262 -11.45 13.70 -19.72
CA HIS A 262 -10.71 14.70 -20.51
C HIS A 262 -9.30 15.05 -20.02
N HIS A 263 -8.79 14.36 -18.98
CA HIS A 263 -7.43 14.54 -18.46
C HIS A 263 -6.64 13.24 -18.58
N ASN A 264 -5.45 13.33 -19.18
CA ASN A 264 -4.54 12.20 -19.32
C ASN A 264 -3.32 12.39 -18.39
N LEU A 265 -3.60 12.53 -17.09
CA LEU A 265 -2.59 12.69 -16.06
C LEU A 265 -2.23 11.34 -15.44
N PRO A 266 -0.97 11.09 -15.11
CA PRO A 266 -0.61 9.91 -14.34
C PRO A 266 -1.16 10.04 -12.91
N ILE A 267 -2.10 9.18 -12.54
CA ILE A 267 -2.74 9.21 -11.22
C ILE A 267 -2.58 7.89 -10.43
N MET A 268 -1.95 6.91 -11.03
CA MET A 268 -1.53 5.66 -10.39
C MET A 268 -0.26 5.17 -11.08
N PHE A 269 0.57 4.40 -10.37
CA PHE A 269 1.74 3.76 -10.94
C PHE A 269 1.90 2.32 -10.42
N SER A 270 2.65 1.51 -11.14
CA SER A 270 3.20 0.26 -10.66
C SER A 270 4.68 0.16 -10.96
N MET A 271 5.43 -0.49 -10.08
CA MET A 271 6.85 -0.74 -10.26
C MET A 271 7.17 -2.19 -9.94
N ASP A 272 7.86 -2.84 -10.88
CA ASP A 272 8.42 -4.19 -10.74
C ASP A 272 9.93 -4.09 -10.64
N CYS A 273 10.47 -4.54 -9.52
CA CYS A 273 11.91 -4.56 -9.28
C CYS A 273 12.41 -6.01 -9.13
N ARG A 274 13.64 -6.23 -9.57
CA ARG A 274 14.33 -7.51 -9.43
C ARG A 274 15.56 -7.34 -8.55
N LYS A 275 15.75 -8.24 -7.62
CA LYS A 275 16.98 -8.27 -6.83
C LYS A 275 18.11 -8.80 -7.70
N VAL A 276 19.10 -7.95 -7.93
CA VAL A 276 20.32 -8.35 -8.63
C VAL A 276 21.20 -9.11 -7.64
N PRO A 277 21.72 -10.29 -8.00
CA PRO A 277 22.72 -10.96 -7.17
C PRO A 277 23.91 -10.03 -6.97
N ASN A 278 24.46 -10.01 -5.76
CA ASN A 278 25.74 -9.34 -5.53
C ASN A 278 26.78 -10.00 -6.43
N VAL A 279 27.35 -9.21 -7.35
CA VAL A 279 28.47 -9.61 -8.19
C VAL A 279 29.71 -9.72 -7.32
#